data_7e5da7d6bb2f7f68d70192d9845f73bc
#
_entry.id   7e5da7d6bb2f7f68d70192d9845f73bc
#
_cell.length_a   1.000
_cell.length_b   1.000
_cell.length_c   1.000
_cell.angle_alpha   90.00
_cell.angle_beta   90.00
_cell.angle_gamma   90.00
#
_symmetry.space_group_name_H-M   'P 1'
#
loop_
_entity.id
_entity.type
_entity.pdbx_description
1 polymer ?
#
loop_
_entity_poly.entity_id
_entity_poly.type
_entity_poly.pdbx_seq_one_letter_code
_entity_poly.pdbx_strand_id
1 'polypeptide(L)'
;MFKEEQQIFARDGVVILRGLFKDWIDVLEQGVAVNEQNPGQWFRDYTPGQTEGRFWADYCNWQRIEAFDQFIRKSPAADIVKNIMNAQAVRMFHEHVLVKGTGSAKVTPWHHDAPYYPVNAKQTLSLWIPLDPISRESSIEFVAGSHLWGKHFKAQGFNGEYYEHEGAKEEMLPDIDAHREDYSILGWELEPGDAIAFDFRTIHGAPGNSSKQHARRAVSFRWLGDDAVYVDRGGKTSPQYPHLIDKLQTGDALPEDEFPFMA
;
A
#
# COMPACT_ATOMS: atom_id res chain seq x y z
N MET A 1 -8.13 22.33 -3.60
CA MET A 1 -7.73 22.34 -2.19
C MET A 1 -6.31 21.78 -2.05
N PHE A 2 -5.95 20.64 -2.54
CA PHE A 2 -4.67 19.94 -2.34
C PHE A 2 -3.54 20.30 -3.32
N LYS A 3 -3.33 21.58 -3.67
CA LYS A 3 -2.31 21.97 -4.67
C LYS A 3 -0.87 21.76 -4.19
N GLU A 4 -0.60 22.02 -2.93
CA GLU A 4 0.72 21.82 -2.34
C GLU A 4 1.05 20.34 -2.23
N GLU A 5 0.10 19.55 -1.71
CA GLU A 5 0.24 18.10 -1.59
C GLU A 5 0.42 17.42 -2.94
N GLN A 6 -0.30 17.88 -3.97
CA GLN A 6 -0.14 17.42 -5.36
C GLN A 6 1.28 17.69 -5.90
N GLN A 7 1.82 18.87 -5.62
CA GLN A 7 3.20 19.23 -6.05
C GLN A 7 4.23 18.38 -5.30
N ILE A 8 4.05 18.17 -3.99
CA ILE A 8 4.93 17.32 -3.18
C ILE A 8 4.87 15.89 -3.70
N PHE A 9 3.65 15.34 -3.91
CA PHE A 9 3.46 13.99 -4.44
C PHE A 9 4.12 13.82 -5.82
N ALA A 10 3.95 14.78 -6.72
CA ALA A 10 4.58 14.73 -8.05
C ALA A 10 6.11 14.79 -8.00
N ARG A 11 6.70 15.50 -7.04
CA ARG A 11 8.15 15.63 -6.86
C ARG A 11 8.76 14.45 -6.11
N ASP A 12 8.16 14.06 -5.00
CA ASP A 12 8.76 13.12 -4.04
C ASP A 12 8.18 11.70 -4.17
N GLY A 13 7.01 11.54 -4.82
CA GLY A 13 6.29 10.28 -4.90
C GLY A 13 5.54 9.91 -3.61
N VAL A 14 5.58 10.79 -2.61
CA VAL A 14 4.95 10.58 -1.31
C VAL A 14 4.60 11.91 -0.67
N VAL A 15 3.46 11.96 0.04
CA VAL A 15 3.04 13.14 0.82
C VAL A 15 2.27 12.70 2.06
N ILE A 16 2.48 13.44 3.16
CA ILE A 16 1.71 13.29 4.40
C ILE A 16 0.44 14.14 4.34
N LEU A 17 -0.67 13.55 4.77
CA LEU A 17 -1.99 14.18 4.87
C LEU A 17 -2.43 14.15 6.33
N ARG A 18 -2.50 15.31 6.99
CA ARG A 18 -2.75 15.39 8.42
C ARG A 18 -4.22 15.45 8.78
N GLY A 19 -4.66 14.54 9.63
CA GLY A 19 -5.96 14.57 10.33
C GLY A 19 -7.20 14.44 9.44
N LEU A 20 -7.06 14.05 8.17
CA LEU A 20 -8.17 14.02 7.20
C LEU A 20 -9.17 12.88 7.43
N PHE A 21 -8.78 11.86 8.19
CA PHE A 21 -9.59 10.66 8.39
C PHE A 21 -9.93 10.38 9.85
N LYS A 22 -9.88 11.40 10.73
CA LYS A 22 -10.17 11.23 12.17
C LYS A 22 -11.54 10.63 12.43
N ASP A 23 -12.55 11.07 11.68
CA ASP A 23 -13.95 10.61 11.83
C ASP A 23 -14.15 9.17 11.30
N TRP A 24 -13.13 8.58 10.70
CA TRP A 24 -13.18 7.25 10.09
C TRP A 24 -12.38 6.18 10.82
N ILE A 25 -11.65 6.55 11.87
CA ILE A 25 -10.77 5.63 12.58
C ILE A 25 -11.57 4.50 13.22
N ASP A 26 -12.66 4.79 13.91
CA ASP A 26 -13.52 3.77 14.55
C ASP A 26 -14.06 2.76 13.53
N VAL A 27 -14.44 3.24 12.33
CA VAL A 27 -14.91 2.37 11.23
C VAL A 27 -13.78 1.47 10.74
N LEU A 28 -12.58 2.00 10.55
CA LEU A 28 -11.43 1.23 10.10
C LEU A 28 -10.95 0.23 11.15
N GLU A 29 -10.98 0.59 12.44
CA GLU A 29 -10.69 -0.32 13.56
C GLU A 29 -11.67 -1.49 13.60
N GLN A 30 -12.96 -1.21 13.42
CA GLN A 30 -13.98 -2.25 13.30
C GLN A 30 -13.68 -3.18 12.11
N GLY A 31 -13.30 -2.61 10.96
CA GLY A 31 -12.92 -3.40 9.78
C GLY A 31 -11.74 -4.33 10.04
N VAL A 32 -10.69 -3.84 10.70
CA VAL A 32 -9.52 -4.65 11.06
C VAL A 32 -9.89 -5.74 12.05
N ALA A 33 -10.73 -5.44 13.06
CA ALA A 33 -11.19 -6.43 14.03
C ALA A 33 -12.01 -7.54 13.38
N VAL A 34 -12.91 -7.20 12.45
CA VAL A 34 -13.68 -8.19 11.66
C VAL A 34 -12.75 -9.03 10.80
N ASN A 35 -11.74 -8.41 10.17
CA ASN A 35 -10.77 -9.12 9.35
C ASN A 35 -9.94 -10.12 10.17
N GLU A 36 -9.48 -9.74 11.36
CA GLU A 36 -8.73 -10.64 12.25
C GLU A 36 -9.55 -11.83 12.72
N GLN A 37 -10.83 -11.60 13.08
CA GLN A 37 -11.75 -12.66 13.50
C GLN A 37 -12.17 -13.60 12.36
N ASN A 38 -12.22 -13.06 11.15
CA ASN A 38 -12.63 -13.79 9.95
C ASN A 38 -11.65 -13.49 8.80
N PRO A 39 -10.46 -14.12 8.80
CA PRO A 39 -9.43 -13.89 7.81
C PRO A 39 -9.87 -14.22 6.39
N GLY A 40 -9.35 -13.44 5.41
CA GLY A 40 -9.56 -13.68 4.00
C GLY A 40 -8.63 -14.76 3.42
N GLN A 41 -8.79 -15.02 2.13
CA GLN A 41 -7.97 -16.01 1.43
C GLN A 41 -6.47 -15.63 1.37
N TRP A 42 -6.16 -14.35 1.48
CA TRP A 42 -4.80 -13.82 1.38
C TRP A 42 -4.17 -13.53 2.74
N PHE A 43 -4.83 -13.93 3.83
CA PHE A 43 -4.27 -13.78 5.16
C PHE A 43 -2.92 -14.47 5.28
N ARG A 44 -1.96 -13.79 5.87
CA ARG A 44 -0.61 -14.30 6.16
C ARG A 44 -0.17 -13.89 7.55
N ASP A 45 0.20 -14.88 8.35
CA ASP A 45 0.91 -14.67 9.61
C ASP A 45 2.41 -14.84 9.33
N TYR A 46 3.17 -13.75 9.49
CA TYR A 46 4.61 -13.72 9.23
C TYR A 46 5.45 -14.12 10.44
N THR A 47 4.79 -14.33 11.58
CA THR A 47 5.41 -14.73 12.85
C THR A 47 4.58 -15.82 13.53
N PRO A 48 4.32 -16.96 12.86
CA PRO A 48 3.42 -17.98 13.37
C PRO A 48 3.88 -18.50 14.74
N GLY A 49 2.92 -18.63 15.67
CA GLY A 49 3.17 -19.07 17.04
C GLY A 49 3.65 -17.99 18.00
N GLN A 50 3.87 -16.76 17.54
CA GLN A 50 4.16 -15.62 18.41
C GLN A 50 2.85 -14.96 18.87
N THR A 51 2.74 -14.69 20.16
CA THR A 51 1.65 -13.89 20.75
C THR A 51 2.07 -12.43 20.90
N GLU A 52 3.33 -12.20 21.34
CA GLU A 52 3.94 -10.88 21.41
C GLU A 52 4.68 -10.56 20.11
N GLY A 53 4.57 -9.33 19.64
CA GLY A 53 5.22 -8.89 18.41
C GLY A 53 4.71 -9.58 17.14
N ARG A 54 3.52 -10.19 17.20
CA ARG A 54 2.90 -10.85 16.04
C ARG A 54 2.80 -9.88 14.87
N PHE A 55 3.18 -10.34 13.68
CA PHE A 55 2.97 -9.62 12.42
C PHE A 55 2.08 -10.44 11.50
N TRP A 56 0.93 -9.87 11.16
CA TRP A 56 0.05 -10.44 10.16
C TRP A 56 -0.42 -9.37 9.16
N ALA A 57 -0.82 -9.83 7.99
CA ALA A 57 -1.42 -9.00 6.96
C ALA A 57 -2.50 -9.77 6.20
N ASP A 58 -3.43 -9.02 5.63
CA ASP A 58 -4.47 -9.55 4.76
C ASP A 58 -4.87 -8.48 3.73
N TYR A 59 -5.39 -8.87 2.58
CA TYR A 59 -5.79 -7.94 1.53
C TYR A 59 -6.92 -8.50 0.66
N CYS A 60 -7.55 -7.62 -0.14
CA CYS A 60 -8.70 -7.94 -1.01
C CYS A 60 -9.94 -8.38 -0.21
N ASN A 61 -10.26 -7.69 0.87
CA ASN A 61 -11.39 -7.98 1.74
C ASN A 61 -12.46 -6.89 1.73
N TRP A 62 -12.22 -5.75 1.07
CA TRP A 62 -13.10 -4.58 1.15
C TRP A 62 -14.54 -4.88 0.73
N GLN A 63 -14.77 -5.73 -0.27
CA GLN A 63 -16.10 -6.08 -0.74
C GLN A 63 -16.88 -6.97 0.27
N ARG A 64 -16.19 -7.70 1.14
CA ARG A 64 -16.82 -8.56 2.15
C ARG A 64 -16.86 -7.96 3.56
N ILE A 65 -16.06 -6.92 3.83
CA ILE A 65 -16.02 -6.22 5.12
C ILE A 65 -16.68 -4.87 4.96
N GLU A 66 -17.92 -4.76 5.47
CA GLU A 66 -18.77 -3.58 5.32
C GLU A 66 -18.06 -2.28 5.74
N ALA A 67 -17.27 -2.31 6.81
CA ALA A 67 -16.54 -1.14 7.30
C ALA A 67 -15.55 -0.59 6.24
N PHE A 68 -14.86 -1.46 5.52
CA PHE A 68 -13.96 -1.03 4.44
C PHE A 68 -14.74 -0.52 3.23
N ASP A 69 -15.84 -1.17 2.84
CA ASP A 69 -16.71 -0.68 1.77
C ASP A 69 -17.30 0.69 2.10
N GLN A 70 -17.74 0.90 3.36
CA GLN A 70 -18.21 2.19 3.82
C GLN A 70 -17.14 3.27 3.74
N PHE A 71 -15.91 2.97 4.19
CA PHE A 71 -14.81 3.92 4.08
C PHE A 71 -14.55 4.30 2.63
N ILE A 72 -14.41 3.34 1.74
CA ILE A 72 -14.10 3.56 0.32
C ILE A 72 -15.19 4.41 -0.36
N ARG A 73 -16.46 4.13 -0.09
CA ARG A 73 -17.59 4.77 -0.79
C ARG A 73 -18.10 6.07 -0.17
N LYS A 74 -17.90 6.25 1.15
CA LYS A 74 -18.56 7.35 1.87
C LYS A 74 -17.58 8.35 2.48
N SER A 75 -16.29 7.98 2.62
CA SER A 75 -15.27 8.91 3.08
C SER A 75 -14.82 9.84 1.96
N PRO A 76 -14.08 10.90 2.29
CA PRO A 76 -13.49 11.77 1.27
C PRO A 76 -12.28 11.16 0.53
N ALA A 77 -11.97 9.87 0.75
CA ALA A 77 -10.74 9.24 0.24
C ALA A 77 -10.64 9.28 -1.29
N ALA A 78 -11.70 8.91 -2.00
CA ALA A 78 -11.69 8.90 -3.47
C ALA A 78 -11.45 10.31 -4.06
N ASP A 79 -12.12 11.34 -3.52
CA ASP A 79 -11.93 12.72 -3.97
C ASP A 79 -10.52 13.24 -3.66
N ILE A 80 -9.98 12.93 -2.47
CA ILE A 80 -8.62 13.31 -2.08
C ILE A 80 -7.61 12.66 -3.03
N VAL A 81 -7.71 11.36 -3.24
CA VAL A 81 -6.83 10.58 -4.11
C VAL A 81 -6.86 11.10 -5.55
N LYS A 82 -8.07 11.33 -6.09
CA LYS A 82 -8.27 11.93 -7.42
C LYS A 82 -7.55 13.27 -7.55
N ASN A 83 -7.66 14.13 -6.54
CA ASN A 83 -6.97 15.43 -6.53
C ASN A 83 -5.45 15.27 -6.44
N ILE A 84 -4.93 14.41 -5.55
CA ILE A 84 -3.49 14.20 -5.40
C ILE A 84 -2.85 13.65 -6.67
N MET A 85 -3.49 12.67 -7.32
CA MET A 85 -3.00 12.09 -8.58
C MET A 85 -3.25 12.98 -9.80
N ASN A 86 -4.05 14.05 -9.68
CA ASN A 86 -4.54 14.86 -10.79
C ASN A 86 -5.22 13.99 -11.88
N ALA A 87 -6.02 13.02 -11.46
CA ALA A 87 -6.72 12.09 -12.33
C ALA A 87 -8.11 12.63 -12.71
N GLN A 88 -8.67 12.15 -13.83
CA GLN A 88 -10.05 12.46 -14.23
C GLN A 88 -11.05 11.56 -13.50
N ALA A 89 -10.66 10.31 -13.22
CA ALA A 89 -11.41 9.34 -12.45
C ALA A 89 -10.46 8.46 -11.64
N VAL A 90 -10.96 7.84 -10.58
CA VAL A 90 -10.19 6.90 -9.76
C VAL A 90 -10.95 5.61 -9.53
N ARG A 91 -10.21 4.50 -9.56
CA ARG A 91 -10.71 3.16 -9.29
C ARG A 91 -10.16 2.64 -7.98
N MET A 92 -10.99 1.95 -7.22
CA MET A 92 -10.50 1.13 -6.11
C MET A 92 -9.85 -0.13 -6.66
N PHE A 93 -8.62 -0.42 -6.22
CA PHE A 93 -7.90 -1.62 -6.61
C PHE A 93 -8.03 -2.70 -5.54
N HIS A 94 -7.42 -2.52 -4.39
CA HIS A 94 -7.60 -3.37 -3.22
C HIS A 94 -7.13 -2.64 -1.95
N GLU A 95 -7.56 -3.11 -0.79
CA GLU A 95 -6.98 -2.70 0.48
C GLU A 95 -5.98 -3.75 0.99
N HIS A 96 -5.11 -3.32 1.90
CA HIS A 96 -4.15 -4.16 2.58
C HIS A 96 -4.09 -3.79 4.07
N VAL A 97 -4.52 -4.70 4.90
CA VAL A 97 -4.41 -4.60 6.37
C VAL A 97 -3.02 -5.09 6.78
N LEU A 98 -2.34 -4.30 7.61
CA LEU A 98 -0.99 -4.59 8.10
C LEU A 98 -0.97 -4.37 9.62
N VAL A 99 -0.70 -5.42 10.39
CA VAL A 99 -0.70 -5.35 11.86
C VAL A 99 0.60 -5.90 12.41
N LYS A 100 1.44 -5.01 12.92
CA LYS A 100 2.63 -5.36 13.71
C LYS A 100 2.32 -5.13 15.19
N GLY A 101 2.24 -6.20 15.98
CA GLY A 101 2.05 -6.14 17.42
C GLY A 101 3.14 -5.35 18.14
N THR A 102 2.94 -5.05 19.42
CA THR A 102 3.91 -4.38 20.28
C THR A 102 5.23 -5.14 20.31
N GLY A 103 6.35 -4.42 20.14
CA GLY A 103 7.69 -5.02 20.14
C GLY A 103 8.00 -5.92 18.95
N SER A 104 7.23 -5.87 17.87
CA SER A 104 7.51 -6.68 16.68
C SER A 104 8.84 -6.31 16.05
N ALA A 105 9.78 -7.24 16.04
CA ALA A 105 11.08 -7.04 15.39
C ALA A 105 11.04 -7.20 13.86
N LYS A 106 9.90 -7.64 13.30
CA LYS A 106 9.81 -7.96 11.86
C LYS A 106 9.87 -6.69 11.02
N VAL A 107 10.90 -6.57 10.22
CA VAL A 107 11.10 -5.50 9.24
C VAL A 107 10.28 -5.76 7.98
N THR A 108 9.80 -4.71 7.34
CA THR A 108 9.33 -4.74 5.96
C THR A 108 10.50 -4.28 5.08
N PRO A 109 11.10 -5.15 4.26
CA PRO A 109 12.22 -4.78 3.40
C PRO A 109 11.87 -3.61 2.47
N TRP A 110 12.88 -2.87 2.05
CA TRP A 110 12.74 -1.87 1.00
C TRP A 110 12.21 -2.51 -0.29
N HIS A 111 11.19 -1.92 -0.87
CA HIS A 111 10.54 -2.38 -2.10
C HIS A 111 9.73 -1.24 -2.72
N HIS A 112 9.20 -1.48 -3.90
CA HIS A 112 8.13 -0.66 -4.48
C HIS A 112 6.97 -1.57 -4.90
N ASP A 113 5.75 -1.06 -4.86
CA ASP A 113 4.54 -1.86 -5.02
C ASP A 113 4.28 -2.31 -6.48
N ALA A 114 4.70 -1.50 -7.46
CA ALA A 114 4.32 -1.68 -8.87
C ALA A 114 4.58 -3.10 -9.45
N PRO A 115 5.71 -3.79 -9.21
CA PRO A 115 5.96 -5.09 -9.81
C PRO A 115 5.11 -6.22 -9.23
N TYR A 116 4.53 -6.03 -8.04
CA TYR A 116 3.66 -7.05 -7.45
C TYR A 116 2.30 -7.14 -8.14
N TYR A 117 1.85 -6.09 -8.83
CA TYR A 117 0.46 -5.95 -9.26
C TYR A 117 0.27 -6.30 -10.74
N PRO A 118 -0.83 -7.00 -11.11
CA PRO A 118 -1.18 -7.28 -12.49
C PRO A 118 -1.83 -6.06 -13.19
N VAL A 119 -1.36 -4.87 -12.87
CA VAL A 119 -1.84 -3.61 -13.44
C VAL A 119 -0.68 -2.70 -13.81
N ASN A 120 -0.86 -1.91 -14.84
CA ASN A 120 0.04 -0.85 -15.24
C ASN A 120 -0.74 0.46 -15.34
N ALA A 121 -0.23 1.51 -14.72
CA ALA A 121 -0.79 2.86 -14.75
C ALA A 121 0.30 3.88 -14.45
N LYS A 122 0.16 5.10 -14.96
CA LYS A 122 0.99 6.25 -14.57
C LYS A 122 0.48 6.87 -13.28
N GLN A 123 -0.84 6.87 -13.12
CA GLN A 123 -1.54 7.43 -11.97
C GLN A 123 -1.88 6.31 -10.99
N THR A 124 -1.06 6.16 -9.96
CA THR A 124 -1.24 5.16 -8.90
C THR A 124 -1.03 5.80 -7.54
N LEU A 125 -1.78 5.36 -6.53
CA LEU A 125 -1.64 5.86 -5.19
C LEU A 125 -2.04 4.81 -4.16
N SER A 126 -1.16 4.57 -3.18
CA SER A 126 -1.47 3.90 -1.93
C SER A 126 -1.80 4.95 -0.88
N LEU A 127 -2.99 4.89 -0.29
CA LEU A 127 -3.41 5.72 0.83
C LEU A 127 -3.27 4.89 2.11
N TRP A 128 -2.18 5.06 2.83
CA TRP A 128 -1.84 4.31 4.02
C TRP A 128 -2.28 5.08 5.27
N ILE A 129 -3.18 4.50 6.09
CA ILE A 129 -3.83 5.14 7.23
C ILE A 129 -3.45 4.38 8.51
N PRO A 130 -2.73 5.00 9.45
CA PRO A 130 -2.46 4.42 10.76
C PRO A 130 -3.71 4.45 11.63
N LEU A 131 -3.91 3.40 12.40
CA LEU A 131 -4.97 3.31 13.42
C LEU A 131 -4.42 3.50 14.84
N ASP A 132 -3.10 3.50 15.00
CA ASP A 132 -2.41 3.71 16.26
C ASP A 132 -1.43 4.89 16.13
N PRO A 133 -1.05 5.56 17.22
CA PRO A 133 0.05 6.51 17.20
C PRO A 133 1.36 5.81 16.83
N ILE A 134 2.11 6.37 15.89
CA ILE A 134 3.35 5.79 15.39
C ILE A 134 4.48 6.80 15.53
N SER A 135 5.50 6.45 16.32
CA SER A 135 6.71 7.26 16.43
C SER A 135 7.49 7.27 15.12
N ARG A 136 8.31 8.31 14.91
CA ARG A 136 9.17 8.42 13.72
C ARG A 136 10.05 7.17 13.49
N GLU A 137 10.54 6.57 14.57
CA GLU A 137 11.43 5.41 14.55
C GLU A 137 10.73 4.12 14.12
N SER A 138 9.41 4.02 14.31
CA SER A 138 8.59 2.88 13.91
C SER A 138 7.81 3.14 12.63
N SER A 139 7.95 4.34 12.04
CA SER A 139 7.20 4.74 10.85
C SER A 139 7.71 4.07 9.58
N ILE A 140 6.82 3.99 8.60
CA ILE A 140 7.21 3.66 7.24
C ILE A 140 8.10 4.77 6.66
N GLU A 141 9.13 4.38 5.91
CA GLU A 141 10.11 5.27 5.29
C GLU A 141 10.04 5.18 3.77
N PHE A 142 10.35 6.28 3.11
CA PHE A 142 10.26 6.43 1.66
C PHE A 142 11.52 7.08 1.10
N VAL A 143 11.99 6.61 -0.05
CA VAL A 143 13.04 7.27 -0.83
C VAL A 143 12.38 8.29 -1.75
N ALA A 144 12.50 9.57 -1.41
CA ALA A 144 11.89 10.67 -2.16
C ALA A 144 12.38 10.68 -3.62
N GLY A 145 11.44 10.87 -4.56
CA GLY A 145 11.72 10.92 -5.99
C GLY A 145 12.02 9.59 -6.65
N SER A 146 12.05 8.47 -5.91
CA SER A 146 12.39 7.16 -6.47
C SER A 146 11.39 6.66 -7.52
N HIS A 147 10.13 7.11 -7.46
CA HIS A 147 9.11 6.81 -8.48
C HIS A 147 9.46 7.35 -9.88
N LEU A 148 10.38 8.32 -9.97
CA LEU A 148 10.85 8.93 -11.22
C LEU A 148 12.12 8.25 -11.79
N TRP A 149 12.67 7.25 -11.14
CA TRP A 149 13.90 6.60 -11.60
C TRP A 149 13.75 5.81 -12.90
N GLY A 150 12.50 5.50 -13.30
CA GLY A 150 12.22 4.76 -14.54
C GLY A 150 12.70 3.31 -14.49
N LYS A 151 12.90 2.76 -13.29
CA LYS A 151 13.42 1.43 -13.04
C LYS A 151 12.34 0.52 -12.48
N HIS A 152 12.43 -0.76 -12.83
CA HIS A 152 11.64 -1.82 -12.23
C HIS A 152 12.57 -2.71 -11.41
N PHE A 153 12.23 -2.90 -10.14
CA PHE A 153 13.00 -3.74 -9.24
C PHE A 153 12.27 -5.04 -8.97
N LYS A 154 13.02 -6.12 -8.79
CA LYS A 154 12.45 -7.43 -8.46
C LYS A 154 11.60 -7.36 -7.21
N ALA A 155 10.37 -7.87 -7.30
CA ALA A 155 9.48 -8.02 -6.16
C ALA A 155 10.03 -9.11 -5.21
N GLN A 156 10.01 -8.84 -3.90
CA GLN A 156 10.48 -9.78 -2.88
C GLN A 156 9.41 -10.01 -1.82
N GLY A 157 9.06 -11.27 -1.57
CA GLY A 157 8.14 -11.62 -0.49
C GLY A 157 8.75 -11.38 0.89
N PHE A 158 7.90 -11.27 1.92
CA PHE A 158 8.37 -11.16 3.32
C PHE A 158 9.16 -12.37 3.83
N ASN A 159 9.14 -13.48 3.09
CA ASN A 159 9.99 -14.66 3.32
C ASN A 159 11.39 -14.53 2.71
N GLY A 160 11.68 -13.44 2.01
CA GLY A 160 12.96 -13.18 1.35
C GLY A 160 13.10 -13.76 -0.06
N GLU A 161 12.09 -14.49 -0.56
CA GLU A 161 12.11 -15.05 -1.91
C GLU A 161 11.71 -13.99 -2.94
N TYR A 162 12.42 -13.94 -4.06
CA TYR A 162 12.08 -13.06 -5.18
C TYR A 162 10.96 -13.68 -6.02
N TYR A 163 10.11 -12.82 -6.55
CA TYR A 163 9.15 -13.21 -7.58
C TYR A 163 9.90 -13.27 -8.92
N GLU A 164 9.66 -14.32 -9.67
CA GLU A 164 10.22 -14.45 -11.02
C GLU A 164 9.13 -14.06 -12.03
N HIS A 165 9.45 -13.05 -12.85
CA HIS A 165 8.59 -12.57 -13.92
C HIS A 165 9.27 -12.84 -15.26
N GLU A 166 8.69 -13.74 -16.07
CA GLU A 166 9.29 -14.17 -17.33
C GLU A 166 9.34 -13.00 -18.33
N GLY A 167 10.53 -12.76 -18.88
CA GLY A 167 10.75 -11.68 -19.87
C GLY A 167 10.83 -10.27 -19.28
N ALA A 168 10.62 -10.08 -17.98
CA ALA A 168 10.73 -8.77 -17.35
C ALA A 168 12.20 -8.32 -17.23
N LYS A 169 12.43 -7.02 -17.49
CA LYS A 169 13.72 -6.36 -17.25
C LYS A 169 13.70 -5.73 -15.86
N GLU A 170 13.90 -6.55 -14.85
CA GLU A 170 13.92 -6.11 -13.47
C GLU A 170 15.36 -6.10 -12.93
N GLU A 171 15.69 -5.04 -12.21
CA GLU A 171 16.97 -4.88 -11.53
C GLU A 171 16.87 -5.30 -10.05
N MET A 172 17.99 -5.55 -9.40
CA MET A 172 18.05 -5.66 -7.95
C MET A 172 17.90 -4.26 -7.34
N LEU A 173 17.11 -4.16 -6.27
CA LEU A 173 16.99 -2.90 -5.53
C LEU A 173 18.37 -2.56 -4.91
N PRO A 174 18.82 -1.29 -4.96
CA PRO A 174 20.01 -0.86 -4.23
C PRO A 174 19.88 -1.14 -2.73
N ASP A 175 21.00 -1.37 -2.07
CA ASP A 175 21.02 -1.49 -0.61
C ASP A 175 20.86 -0.10 0.03
N ILE A 176 19.59 0.27 0.27
CA ILE A 176 19.25 1.58 0.83
C ILE A 176 19.80 1.74 2.26
N ASP A 177 19.78 0.66 3.06
CA ASP A 177 20.22 0.75 4.45
C ASP A 177 21.73 0.90 4.57
N ALA A 178 22.51 0.31 3.66
CA ALA A 178 23.95 0.47 3.62
C ALA A 178 24.42 1.86 3.13
N HIS A 179 23.55 2.60 2.43
CA HIS A 179 23.87 3.86 1.76
C HIS A 179 22.82 4.95 2.02
N ARG A 180 22.30 5.01 3.25
CA ARG A 180 21.20 5.92 3.61
C ARG A 180 21.52 7.40 3.34
N GLU A 181 22.79 7.78 3.45
CA GLU A 181 23.28 9.13 3.19
C GLU A 181 23.18 9.58 1.73
N ASP A 182 23.09 8.63 0.80
CA ASP A 182 22.94 8.91 -0.64
C ASP A 182 21.48 9.22 -1.04
N TYR A 183 20.53 8.99 -0.12
CA TYR A 183 19.09 9.09 -0.40
C TYR A 183 18.41 10.13 0.48
N SER A 184 17.44 10.85 -0.09
CA SER A 184 16.49 11.66 0.69
C SER A 184 15.41 10.74 1.26
N ILE A 185 15.58 10.30 2.51
CA ILE A 185 14.64 9.40 3.18
C ILE A 185 13.63 10.21 3.99
N LEU A 186 12.35 10.07 3.63
CA LEU A 186 11.23 10.71 4.30
C LEU A 186 10.52 9.72 5.23
N GLY A 187 9.96 10.23 6.31
CA GLY A 187 9.12 9.52 7.25
C GLY A 187 8.62 10.48 8.33
N TRP A 188 7.54 10.14 9.00
CA TRP A 188 6.84 11.05 9.91
C TRP A 188 6.41 10.34 11.18
N GLU A 189 6.33 11.08 12.26
CA GLU A 189 5.47 10.72 13.38
C GLU A 189 4.01 10.86 12.95
N LEU A 190 3.16 9.90 13.32
CA LEU A 190 1.80 9.80 12.83
C LEU A 190 0.81 9.60 13.97
N GLU A 191 -0.35 10.23 13.83
CA GLU A 191 -1.50 10.06 14.70
C GLU A 191 -2.65 9.39 13.94
N PRO A 192 -3.55 8.67 14.63
CA PRO A 192 -4.78 8.16 14.02
C PRO A 192 -5.57 9.27 13.31
N GLY A 193 -5.93 9.01 12.05
CA GLY A 193 -6.58 9.99 11.19
C GLY A 193 -5.65 10.75 10.26
N ASP A 194 -4.33 10.65 10.43
CA ASP A 194 -3.37 11.01 9.40
C ASP A 194 -3.41 9.98 8.25
N ALA A 195 -2.81 10.31 7.13
CA ALA A 195 -2.56 9.35 6.06
C ALA A 195 -1.26 9.68 5.33
N ILE A 196 -0.62 8.66 4.77
CA ILE A 196 0.47 8.84 3.82
C ILE A 196 -0.04 8.41 2.45
N ALA A 197 0.04 9.30 1.47
CA ALA A 197 -0.24 9.01 0.07
C ALA A 197 1.07 8.81 -0.69
N PHE A 198 1.26 7.66 -1.36
CA PHE A 198 2.48 7.39 -2.11
C PHE A 198 2.21 6.62 -3.41
N ASP A 199 3.03 6.91 -4.43
CA ASP A 199 2.98 6.24 -5.73
C ASP A 199 3.47 4.78 -5.61
N PHE A 200 2.87 3.84 -6.36
CA PHE A 200 3.27 2.43 -6.33
C PHE A 200 4.73 2.19 -6.70
N ARG A 201 5.36 3.15 -7.40
CA ARG A 201 6.77 3.09 -7.79
C ARG A 201 7.71 3.71 -6.74
N THR A 202 7.18 4.34 -5.70
CA THR A 202 8.01 4.92 -4.63
C THR A 202 8.59 3.79 -3.79
N ILE A 203 9.93 3.77 -3.69
CA ILE A 203 10.63 2.81 -2.85
C ILE A 203 10.34 3.14 -1.39
N HIS A 204 9.89 2.14 -0.65
CA HIS A 204 9.56 2.28 0.76
C HIS A 204 9.89 1.00 1.54
N GLY A 205 10.05 1.18 2.82
CA GLY A 205 10.30 0.10 3.77
C GLY A 205 9.81 0.49 5.15
N ALA A 206 9.80 -0.43 6.08
CA ALA A 206 9.39 -0.11 7.44
C ALA A 206 10.16 -0.93 8.46
N PRO A 207 10.68 -0.31 9.53
CA PRO A 207 11.30 -1.03 10.63
C PRO A 207 10.27 -1.91 11.34
N GLY A 208 10.72 -2.65 12.33
CA GLY A 208 9.86 -3.28 13.30
C GLY A 208 9.01 -2.24 14.06
N ASN A 209 8.11 -2.71 14.89
CA ASN A 209 7.39 -1.85 15.82
C ASN A 209 8.12 -1.87 17.17
N SER A 210 8.88 -0.83 17.49
CA SER A 210 9.62 -0.71 18.75
C SER A 210 8.75 -0.30 19.93
N SER A 211 7.51 0.13 19.70
CA SER A 211 6.57 0.50 20.76
C SER A 211 6.27 -0.69 21.68
N LYS A 212 6.32 -0.44 22.99
CA LYS A 212 5.90 -1.38 24.03
C LYS A 212 4.45 -1.18 24.47
N GLN A 213 3.80 -0.13 23.98
CA GLN A 213 2.46 0.27 24.41
C GLN A 213 1.41 0.08 23.33
N HIS A 214 1.77 0.30 22.07
CA HIS A 214 0.84 0.28 20.96
C HIS A 214 1.27 -0.70 19.88
N ALA A 215 0.32 -1.42 19.32
CA ALA A 215 0.50 -2.06 18.03
C ALA A 215 0.71 -0.99 16.94
N ARG A 216 1.18 -1.40 15.78
CA ARG A 216 1.16 -0.59 14.57
C ARG A 216 0.19 -1.21 13.59
N ARG A 217 -1.09 -0.86 13.74
CA ARG A 217 -2.16 -1.25 12.80
C ARG A 217 -2.29 -0.19 11.74
N ALA A 218 -2.41 -0.60 10.50
CA ALA A 218 -2.68 0.29 9.40
C ALA A 218 -3.51 -0.41 8.31
N VAL A 219 -4.31 0.39 7.60
CA VAL A 219 -4.99 -0.05 6.38
C VAL A 219 -4.49 0.81 5.23
N SER A 220 -4.04 0.17 4.17
CA SER A 220 -3.56 0.83 2.95
C SER A 220 -4.54 0.56 1.82
N PHE A 221 -5.23 1.60 1.35
CA PHE A 221 -6.13 1.53 0.21
C PHE A 221 -5.39 1.91 -1.06
N ARG A 222 -5.43 1.03 -2.05
CA ARG A 222 -4.71 1.20 -3.32
C ARG A 222 -5.65 1.65 -4.41
N TRP A 223 -5.25 2.74 -5.08
CA TRP A 223 -6.06 3.42 -6.07
C TRP A 223 -5.34 3.51 -7.41
N LEU A 224 -6.12 3.43 -8.47
CA LEU A 224 -5.66 3.55 -9.83
C LEU A 224 -6.37 4.73 -10.51
N GLY A 225 -5.65 5.45 -11.37
CA GLY A 225 -6.26 6.44 -12.23
C GLY A 225 -6.96 5.84 -13.44
N ASP A 226 -7.42 6.71 -14.30
CA ASP A 226 -8.17 6.37 -15.52
C ASP A 226 -7.31 5.74 -16.63
N ASP A 227 -5.99 5.81 -16.52
CA ASP A 227 -5.04 5.20 -17.47
C ASP A 227 -4.68 3.74 -17.14
N ALA A 228 -5.31 3.15 -16.12
CA ALA A 228 -4.98 1.82 -15.65
C ALA A 228 -5.43 0.72 -16.61
N VAL A 229 -4.51 -0.19 -16.91
CA VAL A 229 -4.75 -1.38 -17.74
C VAL A 229 -4.22 -2.63 -17.07
N TYR A 230 -4.76 -3.78 -17.48
CA TYR A 230 -4.23 -5.07 -17.05
C TYR A 230 -2.82 -5.31 -17.64
N VAL A 231 -1.96 -5.97 -16.89
CA VAL A 231 -0.68 -6.49 -17.36
C VAL A 231 -0.44 -7.90 -16.84
N ASP A 232 -0.13 -8.81 -17.75
CA ASP A 232 0.43 -10.10 -17.39
C ASP A 232 1.92 -9.93 -17.10
N ARG A 233 2.33 -10.23 -15.85
CA ARG A 233 3.73 -10.14 -15.42
C ARG A 233 4.58 -11.34 -15.84
N GLY A 234 3.97 -12.37 -16.45
CA GLY A 234 4.68 -13.62 -16.75
C GLY A 234 5.06 -14.42 -15.51
N GLY A 235 4.36 -14.24 -14.41
CA GLY A 235 4.66 -14.89 -13.15
C GLY A 235 3.70 -14.54 -12.02
N LYS A 236 4.14 -14.80 -10.78
CA LYS A 236 3.33 -14.57 -9.58
C LYS A 236 3.11 -13.09 -9.34
N THR A 237 1.86 -12.72 -9.03
CA THR A 237 1.47 -11.38 -8.55
C THR A 237 0.97 -11.44 -7.10
N SER A 238 0.83 -10.29 -6.45
CA SER A 238 0.28 -10.18 -5.11
C SER A 238 -0.50 -8.86 -4.98
N PRO A 239 -1.83 -8.86 -5.01
CA PRO A 239 -2.71 -10.05 -5.03
C PRO A 239 -2.68 -10.82 -6.35
N GLN A 240 -3.10 -12.09 -6.25
CA GLN A 240 -3.36 -12.91 -7.42
C GLN A 240 -4.83 -12.78 -7.81
N TYR A 241 -5.05 -12.62 -9.11
CA TYR A 241 -6.39 -12.61 -9.71
C TYR A 241 -6.46 -13.70 -10.79
N PRO A 242 -6.46 -15.00 -10.38
CA PRO A 242 -6.37 -16.11 -11.34
C PRO A 242 -7.51 -16.12 -12.36
N HIS A 243 -8.68 -15.65 -11.97
CA HIS A 243 -9.85 -15.57 -12.84
C HIS A 243 -9.75 -14.46 -13.92
N LEU A 244 -8.77 -13.55 -13.82
CA LEU A 244 -8.49 -12.53 -14.84
C LEU A 244 -7.45 -13.00 -15.85
N ILE A 245 -6.52 -13.86 -15.45
CA ILE A 245 -5.40 -14.34 -16.27
C ILE A 245 -5.92 -14.99 -17.57
N ASP A 246 -6.99 -15.77 -17.47
CA ASP A 246 -7.59 -16.46 -18.64
C ASP A 246 -8.51 -15.56 -19.48
N LYS A 247 -8.83 -14.36 -19.01
CA LYS A 247 -9.83 -13.48 -19.63
C LYS A 247 -9.22 -12.22 -20.24
N LEU A 248 -8.10 -11.74 -19.70
CA LEU A 248 -7.51 -10.46 -20.05
C LEU A 248 -6.13 -10.65 -20.68
N GLN A 249 -5.81 -9.76 -21.61
CA GLN A 249 -4.48 -9.62 -22.20
C GLN A 249 -3.84 -8.30 -21.72
N THR A 250 -2.52 -8.26 -21.74
CA THR A 250 -1.80 -7.03 -21.44
C THR A 250 -2.28 -5.88 -22.30
N GLY A 251 -2.73 -4.79 -21.67
CA GLY A 251 -3.31 -3.62 -22.31
C GLY A 251 -4.84 -3.54 -22.23
N ASP A 252 -5.52 -4.61 -21.81
CA ASP A 252 -6.97 -4.61 -21.67
C ASP A 252 -7.44 -3.71 -20.51
N ALA A 253 -8.64 -3.16 -20.67
CA ALA A 253 -9.28 -2.39 -19.61
C ALA A 253 -9.62 -3.29 -18.40
N LEU A 254 -9.45 -2.74 -17.21
CA LEU A 254 -9.82 -3.45 -15.97
C LEU A 254 -11.35 -3.56 -15.84
N PRO A 255 -11.89 -4.73 -15.43
CA PRO A 255 -13.34 -4.91 -15.22
C PRO A 255 -13.86 -4.06 -14.07
N GLU A 256 -14.99 -3.37 -14.31
CA GLU A 256 -15.57 -2.41 -13.36
C GLU A 256 -16.28 -3.06 -12.19
N ASP A 257 -16.74 -4.29 -12.33
CA ASP A 257 -17.35 -5.08 -11.27
C ASP A 257 -16.33 -5.44 -10.18
N GLU A 258 -15.06 -5.58 -10.54
CA GLU A 258 -13.98 -5.88 -9.61
C GLU A 258 -13.20 -4.63 -9.17
N PHE A 259 -12.97 -3.71 -10.10
CA PHE A 259 -12.23 -2.46 -9.88
C PHE A 259 -13.10 -1.24 -10.23
N PRO A 260 -14.11 -0.96 -9.40
CA PRO A 260 -15.10 0.07 -9.70
C PRO A 260 -14.51 1.48 -9.65
N PHE A 261 -15.04 2.35 -10.50
CA PHE A 261 -14.83 3.78 -10.36
C PHE A 261 -15.52 4.31 -9.10
N MET A 262 -14.84 5.20 -8.38
CA MET A 262 -15.30 5.76 -7.11
C MET A 262 -15.48 7.29 -7.15
N ALA A 263 -14.74 8.00 -8.01
CA ALA A 263 -14.85 9.45 -8.21
C ALA A 263 -14.39 9.88 -9.60
#